data_87a7a95ef488d3b2b574a57f993045da
#
_entry.id   87a7a95ef488d3b2b574a57f993045da
#
_cell.length_a   1.000
_cell.length_b   1.000
_cell.length_c   1.000
_cell.angle_alpha   90.00
_cell.angle_beta   90.00
_cell.angle_gamma   90.00
#
_symmetry.space_group_name_H-M   'P 1'
#
loop_
_entity.id
_entity.type
_entity.pdbx_description
1 polymer ?
#
loop_
_entity_poly.entity_id
_entity_poly.type
_entity_poly.pdbx_seq_one_letter_code
_entity_poly.pdbx_strand_id
1 'polypeptide(L)'
;MPVDRSTLATYDSDAAAYAQEWHEQPTPADLQDILQRFFIRGGATADIGCGSGREVAWLNANGFPASGFDASQGLLAEARQRYPAFSFAHAELPDLGGIAAAAYDNVLCETVIMHLDRVLIAPSVRRMLELVKPGGVFYLSWRVTEEADSRDGKGRLYAAFDASLVRNELTAATSLLDEEVVSASSGKKIHRLVVRV
;
A
#
# COMPACT_ATOMS: atom_id res chain seq x y z
N MET A 1 -3.20 4.44 18.74
CA MET A 1 -3.22 5.78 18.14
C MET A 1 -3.24 5.60 16.64
N PRO A 2 -4.02 6.37 15.91
CA PRO A 2 -4.16 6.19 14.46
C PRO A 2 -2.91 6.68 13.70
N VAL A 3 -2.97 6.61 12.37
CA VAL A 3 -2.03 7.18 11.37
C VAL A 3 -1.32 8.44 11.87
N ASP A 4 -0.06 8.64 11.49
CA ASP A 4 0.66 9.89 11.76
C ASP A 4 -0.12 11.10 11.23
N ARG A 5 -0.63 11.91 12.15
CA ARG A 5 -1.55 13.02 11.81
C ARG A 5 -0.90 14.10 10.95
N SER A 6 0.40 14.32 11.09
CA SER A 6 1.15 15.28 10.27
C SER A 6 1.25 14.79 8.83
N THR A 7 1.57 13.51 8.64
CA THR A 7 1.60 12.88 7.31
C THR A 7 0.23 12.94 6.63
N LEU A 8 -0.84 12.57 7.37
CA LEU A 8 -2.19 12.59 6.83
C LEU A 8 -2.62 14.02 6.43
N ALA A 9 -2.37 15.00 7.30
CA ALA A 9 -2.69 16.40 7.00
C ALA A 9 -1.95 16.92 5.76
N THR A 10 -0.69 16.49 5.56
CA THR A 10 0.09 16.83 4.36
C THR A 10 -0.54 16.24 3.09
N TYR A 11 -0.95 14.97 3.13
CA TYR A 11 -1.62 14.36 1.99
C TYR A 11 -2.99 14.97 1.70
N ASP A 12 -3.76 15.35 2.71
CA ASP A 12 -5.04 16.00 2.53
C ASP A 12 -4.91 17.41 1.95
N SER A 13 -3.94 18.21 2.44
CA SER A 13 -3.76 19.60 2.00
C SER A 13 -3.20 19.71 0.58
N ASP A 14 -2.32 18.81 0.19
CA ASP A 14 -1.60 18.82 -1.08
C ASP A 14 -2.09 17.74 -2.06
N ALA A 15 -3.28 17.17 -1.85
CA ALA A 15 -3.77 15.99 -2.55
C ALA A 15 -3.71 16.12 -4.08
N ALA A 16 -4.15 17.25 -4.64
CA ALA A 16 -4.11 17.49 -6.09
C ALA A 16 -2.67 17.51 -6.64
N ALA A 17 -1.73 18.11 -5.89
CA ALA A 17 -0.32 18.16 -6.30
C ALA A 17 0.30 16.75 -6.28
N TYR A 18 0.06 15.96 -5.24
CA TYR A 18 0.52 14.57 -5.18
C TYR A 18 -0.11 13.71 -6.28
N ALA A 19 -1.41 13.84 -6.52
CA ALA A 19 -2.09 13.11 -7.58
C ALA A 19 -1.50 13.41 -8.96
N GLN A 20 -1.15 14.66 -9.22
CA GLN A 20 -0.50 15.07 -10.46
C GLN A 20 0.93 14.55 -10.55
N GLU A 21 1.74 14.73 -9.49
CA GLU A 21 3.12 14.22 -9.41
C GLU A 21 3.18 12.71 -9.70
N TRP A 22 2.31 11.92 -9.02
CA TRP A 22 2.29 10.45 -9.22
C TRP A 22 1.81 10.05 -10.61
N HIS A 23 0.90 10.82 -11.21
CA HIS A 23 0.45 10.59 -12.58
C HIS A 23 1.57 10.80 -13.60
N GLU A 24 2.46 11.77 -13.35
CA GLU A 24 3.59 12.12 -14.21
C GLU A 24 4.85 11.26 -13.96
N GLN A 25 4.90 10.53 -12.84
CA GLN A 25 6.00 9.62 -12.57
C GLN A 25 6.11 8.51 -13.60
N PRO A 26 7.32 7.98 -13.84
CA PRO A 26 7.50 6.80 -14.67
C PRO A 26 6.59 5.65 -14.24
N THR A 27 6.18 4.85 -15.20
CA THR A 27 5.40 3.63 -14.94
C THR A 27 6.14 2.72 -13.97
N PRO A 28 5.50 2.24 -12.89
CA PRO A 28 6.10 1.30 -11.97
C PRO A 28 6.13 -0.12 -12.56
N ALA A 29 6.89 -0.29 -13.64
CA ALA A 29 6.91 -1.54 -14.43
C ALA A 29 7.34 -2.74 -13.56
N ASP A 30 8.28 -2.54 -12.66
CA ASP A 30 8.77 -3.56 -11.73
C ASP A 30 7.67 -4.02 -10.75
N LEU A 31 6.82 -3.12 -10.26
CA LEU A 31 5.64 -3.48 -9.47
C LEU A 31 4.62 -4.24 -10.33
N GLN A 32 4.31 -3.72 -11.52
CA GLN A 32 3.33 -4.30 -12.44
C GLN A 32 3.71 -5.74 -12.84
N ASP A 33 4.98 -6.01 -13.09
CA ASP A 33 5.50 -7.35 -13.41
C ASP A 33 5.30 -8.32 -12.23
N ILE A 34 5.52 -7.85 -10.98
CA ILE A 34 5.28 -8.65 -9.78
C ILE A 34 3.79 -8.97 -9.61
N LEU A 35 2.92 -7.97 -9.78
CA LEU A 35 1.47 -8.19 -9.66
C LEU A 35 0.96 -9.15 -10.72
N GLN A 36 1.41 -9.03 -11.98
CA GLN A 36 1.07 -9.97 -13.05
C GLN A 36 1.56 -11.39 -12.77
N ARG A 37 2.72 -11.52 -12.14
CA ARG A 37 3.34 -12.84 -11.85
C ARG A 37 2.67 -13.57 -10.71
N PHE A 38 2.27 -12.86 -9.65
CA PHE A 38 1.88 -13.49 -8.39
C PHE A 38 0.39 -13.35 -8.04
N PHE A 39 -0.26 -12.26 -8.45
CA PHE A 39 -1.66 -12.02 -8.12
C PHE A 39 -2.58 -13.01 -8.85
N ILE A 40 -3.67 -13.35 -8.19
CA ILE A 40 -4.72 -14.21 -8.74
C ILE A 40 -5.56 -13.38 -9.71
N ARG A 41 -5.43 -13.68 -11.01
CA ARG A 41 -6.17 -13.01 -12.07
C ARG A 41 -7.68 -13.29 -11.93
N GLY A 42 -8.49 -12.25 -12.08
CA GLY A 42 -9.95 -12.32 -11.85
C GLY A 42 -10.36 -12.33 -10.37
N GLY A 43 -9.39 -12.44 -9.45
CA GLY A 43 -9.62 -12.39 -8.02
C GLY A 43 -9.85 -10.96 -7.52
N ALA A 44 -10.77 -10.80 -6.55
CA ALA A 44 -11.02 -9.51 -5.91
C ALA A 44 -9.74 -8.97 -5.24
N THR A 45 -9.39 -7.72 -5.51
CA THR A 45 -8.16 -7.08 -5.04
C THR A 45 -8.48 -5.86 -4.19
N ALA A 46 -7.81 -5.72 -3.04
CA ALA A 46 -7.79 -4.49 -2.24
C ALA A 46 -6.44 -3.80 -2.40
N ASP A 47 -6.47 -2.50 -2.69
CA ASP A 47 -5.30 -1.61 -2.67
C ASP A 47 -5.37 -0.73 -1.41
N ILE A 48 -4.51 -1.02 -0.43
CA ILE A 48 -4.47 -0.35 0.87
C ILE A 48 -3.43 0.78 0.84
N GLY A 49 -3.90 2.01 1.04
CA GLY A 49 -3.13 3.22 0.79
C GLY A 49 -3.08 3.56 -0.71
N CYS A 50 -4.24 3.47 -1.36
CA CYS A 50 -4.37 3.59 -2.82
C CYS A 50 -4.05 5.00 -3.36
N GLY A 51 -3.91 6.00 -2.49
CA GLY A 51 -3.66 7.37 -2.88
C GLY A 51 -4.68 7.90 -3.90
N SER A 52 -4.20 8.42 -5.00
CA SER A 52 -5.03 8.93 -6.10
C SER A 52 -5.53 7.87 -7.09
N GLY A 53 -5.39 6.56 -6.76
CA GLY A 53 -6.02 5.45 -7.47
C GLY A 53 -5.32 4.94 -8.73
N ARG A 54 -4.05 5.30 -8.94
CA ARG A 54 -3.29 4.88 -10.14
C ARG A 54 -3.19 3.36 -10.25
N GLU A 55 -2.82 2.69 -9.17
CA GLU A 55 -2.68 1.23 -9.13
C GLU A 55 -4.05 0.53 -9.24
N VAL A 56 -5.10 1.08 -8.64
CA VAL A 56 -6.48 0.57 -8.80
C VAL A 56 -6.92 0.59 -10.27
N ALA A 57 -6.63 1.69 -10.98
CA ALA A 57 -6.96 1.81 -12.40
C ALA A 57 -6.18 0.78 -13.24
N TRP A 58 -4.88 0.63 -13.00
CA TRP A 58 -4.06 -0.33 -13.70
C TRP A 58 -4.50 -1.78 -13.43
N LEU A 59 -4.76 -2.13 -12.17
CA LEU A 59 -5.24 -3.46 -11.77
C LEU A 59 -6.53 -3.83 -12.51
N ASN A 60 -7.53 -2.96 -12.51
CA ASN A 60 -8.79 -3.19 -13.21
C ASN A 60 -8.59 -3.36 -14.72
N ALA A 61 -7.73 -2.54 -15.34
CA ALA A 61 -7.42 -2.64 -16.76
C ALA A 61 -6.69 -3.94 -17.15
N ASN A 62 -6.01 -4.59 -16.17
CA ASN A 62 -5.21 -5.79 -16.39
C ASN A 62 -5.85 -7.08 -15.87
N GLY A 63 -7.14 -7.05 -15.53
CA GLY A 63 -7.92 -8.24 -15.15
C GLY A 63 -7.80 -8.62 -13.67
N PHE A 64 -7.52 -7.66 -12.81
CA PHE A 64 -7.54 -7.77 -11.35
C PHE A 64 -8.62 -6.82 -10.80
N PRO A 65 -9.89 -7.26 -10.62
CA PRO A 65 -10.95 -6.39 -10.10
C PRO A 65 -10.54 -5.78 -8.76
N ALA A 66 -10.34 -4.46 -8.72
CA ALA A 66 -9.75 -3.79 -7.56
C ALA A 66 -10.61 -2.66 -7.01
N SER A 67 -10.58 -2.52 -5.69
CA SER A 67 -11.10 -1.37 -4.94
C SER A 67 -9.96 -0.73 -4.13
N GLY A 68 -9.97 0.59 -4.03
CA GLY A 68 -8.95 1.34 -3.29
C GLY A 68 -9.43 1.79 -1.91
N PHE A 69 -8.51 1.79 -0.95
CA PHE A 69 -8.74 2.26 0.42
C PHE A 69 -7.61 3.19 0.84
N ASP A 70 -7.94 4.34 1.38
CA ASP A 70 -6.95 5.30 1.86
C ASP A 70 -7.46 6.07 3.09
N ALA A 71 -6.54 6.55 3.90
CA ALA A 71 -6.85 7.40 5.06
C ALA A 71 -7.09 8.86 4.66
N SER A 72 -6.51 9.34 3.55
CA SER A 72 -6.64 10.71 3.07
C SER A 72 -7.93 10.90 2.27
N GLN A 73 -8.82 11.73 2.80
CA GLN A 73 -10.04 12.12 2.09
C GLN A 73 -9.73 12.96 0.84
N GLY A 74 -8.67 13.77 0.90
CA GLY A 74 -8.22 14.56 -0.23
C GLY A 74 -7.76 13.69 -1.40
N LEU A 75 -6.91 12.68 -1.14
CA LEU A 75 -6.46 11.74 -2.17
C LEU A 75 -7.61 10.89 -2.72
N LEU A 76 -8.55 10.46 -1.87
CA LEU A 76 -9.75 9.74 -2.31
C LEU A 76 -10.65 10.60 -3.20
N ALA A 77 -10.74 11.91 -2.96
CA ALA A 77 -11.47 12.82 -3.83
C ALA A 77 -10.82 12.88 -5.22
N GLU A 78 -9.49 13.00 -5.29
CA GLU A 78 -8.72 12.95 -6.54
C GLU A 78 -8.91 11.61 -7.27
N ALA A 79 -8.86 10.48 -6.54
CA ALA A 79 -9.06 9.16 -7.10
C ALA A 79 -10.46 9.01 -7.74
N ARG A 80 -11.51 9.42 -7.05
CA ARG A 80 -12.89 9.38 -7.56
C ARG A 80 -13.09 10.29 -8.77
N GLN A 81 -12.45 11.44 -8.79
CA GLN A 81 -12.52 12.37 -9.93
C GLN A 81 -11.81 11.79 -11.16
N ARG A 82 -10.62 11.21 -10.98
CA ARG A 82 -9.81 10.65 -12.08
C ARG A 82 -10.37 9.33 -12.62
N TYR A 83 -10.90 8.50 -11.72
CA TYR A 83 -11.34 7.15 -12.03
C TYR A 83 -12.76 6.86 -11.51
N PRO A 84 -13.79 7.57 -12.02
CA PRO A 84 -15.16 7.49 -11.49
C PRO A 84 -15.83 6.12 -11.67
N ALA A 85 -15.25 5.23 -12.48
CA ALA A 85 -15.76 3.88 -12.70
C ALA A 85 -15.34 2.89 -11.59
N PHE A 86 -14.38 3.25 -10.73
CA PHE A 86 -13.84 2.35 -9.71
C PHE A 86 -14.28 2.75 -8.30
N SER A 87 -14.16 1.81 -7.37
CA SER A 87 -14.58 1.99 -5.98
C SER A 87 -13.41 2.47 -5.11
N PHE A 88 -13.65 3.56 -4.37
CA PHE A 88 -12.70 4.12 -3.42
C PHE A 88 -13.40 4.42 -2.10
N ALA A 89 -12.86 3.91 -0.99
CA ALA A 89 -13.42 4.08 0.34
C ALA A 89 -12.38 4.50 1.36
N HIS A 90 -12.83 5.23 2.39
CA HIS A 90 -11.98 5.61 3.50
C HIS A 90 -11.72 4.42 4.42
N ALA A 91 -10.46 4.14 4.70
CA ALA A 91 -10.03 3.22 5.75
C ALA A 91 -8.62 3.58 6.24
N GLU A 92 -8.40 3.45 7.54
CA GLU A 92 -7.13 3.78 8.20
C GLU A 92 -6.49 2.53 8.81
N LEU A 93 -5.17 2.39 8.62
CA LEU A 93 -4.35 1.43 9.38
C LEU A 93 -4.21 1.91 10.84
N PRO A 94 -4.13 1.01 11.81
CA PRO A 94 -4.06 -0.45 11.65
C PRO A 94 -5.43 -1.15 11.50
N ASP A 95 -6.54 -0.47 11.77
CA ASP A 95 -7.84 -1.14 11.99
C ASP A 95 -8.54 -1.55 10.69
N LEU A 96 -8.42 -0.76 9.62
CA LEU A 96 -9.12 -0.94 8.36
C LEU A 96 -10.62 -1.21 8.57
N GLY A 97 -11.25 -0.33 9.37
CA GLY A 97 -12.65 -0.49 9.76
C GLY A 97 -13.58 -0.58 8.56
N GLY A 98 -14.58 -1.45 8.65
CA GLY A 98 -15.57 -1.66 7.58
C GLY A 98 -15.12 -2.63 6.48
N ILE A 99 -13.87 -3.11 6.48
CA ILE A 99 -13.39 -4.11 5.53
C ILE A 99 -13.47 -5.49 6.19
N ALA A 100 -14.23 -6.42 5.58
CA ALA A 100 -14.41 -7.77 6.11
C ALA A 100 -13.12 -8.59 6.01
N ALA A 101 -12.89 -9.49 6.97
CA ALA A 101 -11.83 -10.49 6.89
C ALA A 101 -12.09 -11.48 5.76
N ALA A 102 -11.01 -12.04 5.21
CA ALA A 102 -11.04 -13.03 4.11
C ALA A 102 -11.95 -12.61 2.93
N ALA A 103 -11.92 -11.30 2.61
CA ALA A 103 -12.75 -10.74 1.54
C ALA A 103 -12.05 -10.70 0.18
N TYR A 104 -10.70 -10.71 0.16
CA TYR A 104 -9.92 -10.48 -1.05
C TYR A 104 -9.03 -11.66 -1.42
N ASP A 105 -8.91 -11.91 -2.71
CA ASP A 105 -7.97 -12.88 -3.26
C ASP A 105 -6.56 -12.30 -3.34
N ASN A 106 -6.47 -10.97 -3.50
CA ASN A 106 -5.20 -10.23 -3.51
C ASN A 106 -5.31 -8.98 -2.63
N VAL A 107 -4.25 -8.67 -1.89
CA VAL A 107 -4.09 -7.41 -1.16
C VAL A 107 -2.77 -6.76 -1.56
N LEU A 108 -2.84 -5.51 -2.00
CA LEU A 108 -1.72 -4.64 -2.32
C LEU A 108 -1.56 -3.58 -1.24
N CYS A 109 -0.33 -3.34 -0.78
CA CYS A 109 0.01 -2.17 0.03
C CYS A 109 1.40 -1.67 -0.39
N GLU A 110 1.43 -0.65 -1.24
CA GLU A 110 2.65 -0.12 -1.84
C GLU A 110 3.11 1.16 -1.14
N THR A 111 4.25 1.09 -0.46
CA THR A 111 4.93 2.25 0.18
C THR A 111 4.05 3.08 1.13
N VAL A 112 3.35 2.41 2.04
CA VAL A 112 2.45 3.04 3.02
C VAL A 112 2.97 2.93 4.45
N ILE A 113 3.38 1.72 4.87
CA ILE A 113 3.64 1.42 6.30
C ILE A 113 4.79 2.22 6.92
N MET A 114 5.71 2.77 6.11
CA MET A 114 6.76 3.65 6.61
C MET A 114 6.22 5.01 7.13
N HIS A 115 4.97 5.33 6.84
CA HIS A 115 4.30 6.53 7.36
C HIS A 115 3.57 6.29 8.69
N LEU A 116 3.69 5.08 9.26
CA LEU A 116 3.13 4.73 10.55
C LEU A 116 4.17 4.83 11.66
N ASP A 117 3.71 5.15 12.88
CA ASP A 117 4.52 4.91 14.06
C ASP A 117 4.92 3.43 14.11
N ARG A 118 6.16 3.15 14.49
CA ARG A 118 6.73 1.79 14.53
C ARG A 118 5.84 0.78 15.27
N VAL A 119 5.18 1.21 16.35
CA VAL A 119 4.29 0.34 17.15
C VAL A 119 3.03 -0.09 16.40
N LEU A 120 2.67 0.60 15.32
CA LEU A 120 1.50 0.30 14.50
C LEU A 120 1.82 -0.61 13.30
N ILE A 121 3.08 -0.82 12.96
CA ILE A 121 3.47 -1.59 11.76
C ILE A 121 3.01 -3.05 11.88
N ALA A 122 3.40 -3.75 12.96
CA ALA A 122 3.03 -5.15 13.16
C ALA A 122 1.50 -5.37 13.20
N PRO A 123 0.70 -4.59 14.00
CA PRO A 123 -0.75 -4.71 13.94
C PRO A 123 -1.34 -4.41 12.55
N SER A 124 -0.77 -3.47 11.81
CA SER A 124 -1.22 -3.16 10.43
C SER A 124 -0.98 -4.32 9.48
N VAL A 125 0.21 -4.94 9.53
CA VAL A 125 0.53 -6.12 8.71
C VAL A 125 -0.41 -7.27 9.03
N ARG A 126 -0.63 -7.54 10.30
CA ARG A 126 -1.56 -8.59 10.77
C ARG A 126 -2.97 -8.36 10.25
N ARG A 127 -3.46 -7.12 10.37
CA ARG A 127 -4.79 -6.76 9.87
C ARG A 127 -4.92 -6.89 8.35
N MET A 128 -3.90 -6.48 7.58
CA MET A 128 -3.90 -6.67 6.13
C MET A 128 -3.91 -8.14 5.72
N LEU A 129 -3.17 -9.01 6.45
CA LEU A 129 -3.22 -10.46 6.22
C LEU A 129 -4.62 -11.05 6.46
N GLU A 130 -5.34 -10.57 7.50
CA GLU A 130 -6.71 -11.01 7.77
C GLU A 130 -7.69 -10.70 6.62
N LEU A 131 -7.40 -9.70 5.78
CA LEU A 131 -8.24 -9.39 4.62
C LEU A 131 -8.10 -10.43 3.50
N VAL A 132 -6.98 -11.15 3.48
CA VAL A 132 -6.66 -12.10 2.42
C VAL A 132 -7.38 -13.43 2.68
N LYS A 133 -8.01 -13.97 1.64
CA LYS A 133 -8.60 -15.32 1.68
C LYS A 133 -7.51 -16.38 1.81
N PRO A 134 -7.80 -17.54 2.39
CA PRO A 134 -6.89 -18.70 2.33
C PRO A 134 -6.47 -18.99 0.88
N GLY A 135 -5.18 -19.13 0.62
CA GLY A 135 -4.59 -19.30 -0.71
C GLY A 135 -4.41 -18.00 -1.51
N GLY A 136 -4.88 -16.88 -0.98
CA GLY A 136 -4.72 -15.56 -1.58
C GLY A 136 -3.29 -15.00 -1.47
N VAL A 137 -3.06 -13.85 -2.09
CA VAL A 137 -1.74 -13.24 -2.20
C VAL A 137 -1.72 -11.86 -1.55
N PHE A 138 -0.69 -11.60 -0.76
CA PHE A 138 -0.40 -10.31 -0.15
C PHE A 138 0.92 -9.76 -0.67
N TYR A 139 0.88 -8.55 -1.23
CA TYR A 139 2.06 -7.74 -1.56
C TYR A 139 2.17 -6.59 -0.56
N LEU A 140 3.36 -6.38 -0.05
CA LEU A 140 3.70 -5.27 0.83
C LEU A 140 5.05 -4.69 0.45
N SER A 141 5.14 -3.36 0.40
CA SER A 141 6.41 -2.66 0.29
C SER A 141 6.50 -1.44 1.20
N TRP A 142 7.73 -1.01 1.45
CA TRP A 142 8.01 0.23 2.16
C TRP A 142 9.35 0.82 1.72
N ARG A 143 9.46 2.13 1.78
CA ARG A 143 10.74 2.80 1.60
C ARG A 143 11.64 2.48 2.79
N VAL A 144 12.85 2.01 2.52
CA VAL A 144 13.86 1.76 3.55
C VAL A 144 14.38 3.09 4.07
N THR A 145 14.25 3.29 5.37
CA THR A 145 14.83 4.41 6.11
C THR A 145 15.89 3.85 7.04
N GLU A 146 17.10 4.31 6.87
CA GLU A 146 18.25 3.85 7.65
C GLU A 146 18.40 4.67 8.94
N GLU A 147 19.01 4.08 9.98
CA GLU A 147 19.38 4.67 11.27
C GLU A 147 18.20 5.10 12.15
N ALA A 148 17.45 6.15 11.81
CA ALA A 148 16.40 6.73 12.66
C ALA A 148 15.20 7.23 11.86
N ASP A 149 14.06 7.34 12.52
CA ASP A 149 12.87 7.95 11.95
C ASP A 149 13.20 9.36 11.45
N SER A 150 12.68 9.70 10.29
CA SER A 150 12.89 11.01 9.68
C SER A 150 11.57 11.61 9.19
N ARG A 151 11.58 12.94 9.00
CA ARG A 151 10.50 13.63 8.32
C ARG A 151 11.05 14.37 7.12
N ASP A 152 10.30 14.38 6.05
CA ASP A 152 10.66 15.17 4.88
C ASP A 152 10.32 16.67 5.07
N GLY A 153 10.66 17.49 4.07
CA GLY A 153 10.39 18.93 4.10
C GLY A 153 8.92 19.33 4.19
N LYS A 154 8.00 18.37 3.99
CA LYS A 154 6.55 18.55 4.12
C LYS A 154 6.00 17.95 5.42
N GLY A 155 6.85 17.39 6.28
CA GLY A 155 6.49 16.85 7.58
C GLY A 155 6.01 15.39 7.58
N ARG A 156 6.06 14.67 6.44
CA ARG A 156 5.68 13.26 6.37
C ARG A 156 6.71 12.39 7.11
N LEU A 157 6.21 11.49 7.95
CA LEU A 157 7.03 10.52 8.68
C LEU A 157 7.60 9.47 7.72
N TYR A 158 8.85 9.10 7.93
CA TYR A 158 9.50 7.91 7.37
C TYR A 158 10.13 7.14 8.54
N ALA A 159 9.40 6.16 9.03
CA ALA A 159 9.85 5.32 10.14
C ALA A 159 11.00 4.40 9.71
N ALA A 160 12.02 4.34 10.55
CA ALA A 160 13.13 3.40 10.41
C ALA A 160 12.83 2.14 11.23
N PHE A 161 12.75 0.99 10.58
CA PHE A 161 12.51 -0.28 11.25
C PHE A 161 13.18 -1.44 10.49
N ASP A 162 13.52 -2.48 11.23
CA ASP A 162 14.06 -3.70 10.66
C ASP A 162 12.94 -4.54 10.02
N ALA A 163 13.24 -5.16 8.87
CA ALA A 163 12.28 -6.00 8.14
C ALA A 163 11.75 -7.18 8.96
N SER A 164 12.45 -7.61 10.02
CA SER A 164 11.96 -8.64 10.94
C SER A 164 10.64 -8.26 11.62
N LEU A 165 10.38 -6.96 11.82
CA LEU A 165 9.11 -6.48 12.38
C LEU A 165 7.91 -6.88 11.50
N VAL A 166 8.10 -6.88 10.18
CA VAL A 166 7.12 -7.35 9.21
C VAL A 166 7.15 -8.88 9.07
N ARG A 167 8.35 -9.45 8.89
CA ARG A 167 8.52 -10.89 8.66
C ARG A 167 7.95 -11.76 9.80
N ASN A 168 8.04 -11.30 11.04
CA ASN A 168 7.50 -11.99 12.20
C ASN A 168 5.97 -12.18 12.14
N GLU A 169 5.25 -11.28 11.47
CA GLU A 169 3.81 -11.40 11.25
C GLU A 169 3.46 -12.33 10.09
N LEU A 170 4.42 -12.68 9.23
CA LEU A 170 4.22 -13.48 8.02
C LEU A 170 4.61 -14.96 8.18
N THR A 171 4.94 -15.40 9.37
CA THR A 171 5.50 -16.75 9.63
C THR A 171 4.57 -17.90 9.25
N ALA A 172 3.26 -17.68 9.22
CA ALA A 172 2.27 -18.68 8.78
C ALA A 172 2.04 -18.69 7.26
N ALA A 173 2.56 -17.70 6.54
CA ALA A 173 2.39 -17.56 5.09
C ALA A 173 3.61 -18.09 4.33
N THR A 174 3.42 -18.48 3.07
CA THR A 174 4.52 -18.93 2.20
C THR A 174 5.14 -17.71 1.51
N SER A 175 6.44 -17.48 1.73
CA SER A 175 7.18 -16.41 1.04
C SER A 175 7.37 -16.75 -0.43
N LEU A 176 6.96 -15.85 -1.31
CA LEU A 176 7.12 -15.93 -2.76
C LEU A 176 8.19 -14.97 -3.28
N LEU A 177 8.39 -13.85 -2.60
CA LEU A 177 9.39 -12.82 -2.88
C LEU A 177 9.73 -12.08 -1.57
N ASP A 178 10.99 -11.77 -1.35
CA ASP A 178 11.46 -10.94 -0.22
C ASP A 178 12.80 -10.33 -0.62
N GLU A 179 12.82 -9.05 -0.97
CA GLU A 179 14.01 -8.39 -1.52
C GLU A 179 14.05 -6.87 -1.27
N GLU A 180 15.26 -6.32 -1.29
CA GLU A 180 15.48 -4.89 -1.37
C GLU A 180 15.91 -4.50 -2.79
N VAL A 181 15.27 -3.48 -3.35
CA VAL A 181 15.52 -2.98 -4.71
C VAL A 181 15.41 -1.45 -4.77
N VAL A 182 15.85 -0.88 -5.88
CA VAL A 182 15.57 0.51 -6.23
C VAL A 182 14.30 0.54 -7.09
N SER A 183 13.25 1.23 -6.60
CA SER A 183 11.97 1.35 -7.31
C SER A 183 12.14 2.05 -8.66
N ALA A 184 11.56 1.46 -9.71
CA ALA A 184 11.62 2.00 -11.07
C ALA A 184 10.92 3.36 -11.20
N SER A 185 9.84 3.58 -10.45
CA SER A 185 9.07 4.84 -10.52
C SER A 185 9.66 5.97 -9.68
N SER A 186 10.13 5.68 -8.46
CA SER A 186 10.58 6.71 -7.52
C SER A 186 12.10 6.86 -7.41
N GLY A 187 12.89 5.88 -7.90
CA GLY A 187 14.34 5.83 -7.72
C GLY A 187 14.78 5.66 -6.26
N LYS A 188 13.87 5.28 -5.36
CA LYS A 188 14.16 5.11 -3.93
C LYS A 188 14.38 3.64 -3.61
N LYS A 189 15.25 3.38 -2.60
CA LYS A 189 15.44 2.05 -2.03
C LYS A 189 14.17 1.64 -1.30
N ILE A 190 13.59 0.53 -1.71
CA ILE A 190 12.41 -0.08 -1.11
C ILE A 190 12.71 -1.52 -0.71
N HIS A 191 12.07 -1.97 0.35
CA HIS A 191 11.91 -3.39 0.64
C HIS A 191 10.54 -3.82 0.15
N ARG A 192 10.46 -4.94 -0.55
CA ARG A 192 9.19 -5.49 -1.02
C ARG A 192 9.13 -6.99 -0.79
N LEU A 193 7.94 -7.46 -0.47
CA LEU A 193 7.69 -8.88 -0.27
C LEU A 193 6.33 -9.29 -0.84
N VAL A 194 6.24 -10.55 -1.22
CA VAL A 194 5.00 -11.20 -1.64
C VAL A 194 4.87 -12.50 -0.86
N VAL A 195 3.71 -12.73 -0.29
CA VAL A 195 3.43 -13.99 0.40
C VAL A 195 2.09 -14.56 -0.07
N ARG A 196 1.95 -15.89 0.06
CA ARG A 196 0.67 -16.59 -0.08
C ARG A 196 0.19 -17.00 1.30
N VAL A 197 -1.07 -16.62 1.63
CA VAL A 197 -1.71 -16.86 2.93
C VAL A 197 -2.41 -18.22 2.97
#